data_684f81beb4a189ab5b92479d45281f10
#
_entry.id   684f81beb4a189ab5b92479d45281f10
#
_cell.length_a   1.000
_cell.length_b   1.000
_cell.length_c   1.000
_cell.angle_alpha   90.00
_cell.angle_beta   90.00
_cell.angle_gamma   90.00
#
_symmetry.space_group_name_H-M   'P 1'
#
loop_
_entity.id
_entity.type
_entity.pdbx_description
1 polymer ?
#
loop_
_entity_poly.entity_id
_entity_poly.type
_entity_poly.pdbx_seq_one_letter_code
_entity_poly.pdbx_strand_id
1 'polypeptide(L)'
;MDKDDPARYAKTLNIRPWTISVEGLVQKPMVADVDDLMKLSAMEERVYRMRCVEGWSMVIPWNGFSLSHLLNKVEPLASAKYVEFETLADPKQMPGLSSTIIQWPYREGLRLDEAMNPLTLLTFGLYGEILPNQNGAPVRIVVPWKYGFKSAKSLVRIKLTDKEPISSWMRTAPMEYGFYSNVNPNVAHPRWSQSTERRIDGRNIFSAKIKTEIDRKSTRL
;
A
#
# COMPACT_ATOMS: atom_id res chain seq x y z
N MET A 1 9.91 20.28 -21.43
CA MET A 1 9.63 19.58 -20.16
C MET A 1 8.20 19.94 -19.81
N ASP A 2 7.30 18.97 -19.93
CA ASP A 2 5.86 19.18 -19.82
C ASP A 2 5.52 19.73 -18.42
N LYS A 3 4.76 20.83 -18.35
CA LYS A 3 4.38 21.46 -17.09
C LYS A 3 3.44 20.58 -16.26
N ASP A 4 2.83 19.58 -16.90
CA ASP A 4 1.82 18.69 -16.32
C ASP A 4 2.38 17.30 -15.97
N ASP A 5 3.71 17.07 -16.01
CA ASP A 5 4.32 15.80 -15.64
C ASP A 5 4.19 15.57 -14.11
N PRO A 6 3.37 14.58 -13.67
CA PRO A 6 3.21 14.26 -12.25
C PRO A 6 4.53 13.90 -11.55
N ALA A 7 5.50 13.37 -12.29
CA ALA A 7 6.82 13.04 -11.77
C ALA A 7 7.60 14.28 -11.32
N ARG A 8 7.28 15.46 -11.87
CA ARG A 8 7.91 16.72 -11.46
C ARG A 8 7.59 17.08 -10.00
N TYR A 9 6.35 16.89 -9.60
CA TYR A 9 5.91 17.18 -8.23
C TYR A 9 6.40 16.14 -7.23
N ALA A 10 6.57 14.89 -7.65
CA ALA A 10 7.13 13.86 -6.80
C ALA A 10 8.58 14.16 -6.36
N LYS A 11 9.35 14.90 -7.17
CA LYS A 11 10.74 15.27 -6.84
C LYS A 11 10.86 16.22 -5.65
N THR A 12 9.79 16.90 -5.26
CA THR A 12 9.80 17.87 -4.14
C THR A 12 9.64 17.18 -2.77
N LEU A 13 9.31 15.90 -2.73
CA LEU A 13 9.14 15.17 -1.49
C LEU A 13 10.50 14.87 -0.83
N ASN A 14 10.69 15.38 0.39
CA ASN A 14 11.83 15.05 1.24
C ASN A 14 11.60 13.71 1.93
N ILE A 15 12.42 12.73 1.60
CA ILE A 15 12.33 11.37 2.14
C ILE A 15 13.27 11.12 3.32
N ARG A 16 14.06 12.12 3.71
CA ARG A 16 14.96 12.10 4.87
C ARG A 16 15.05 13.51 5.50
N PRO A 17 14.98 13.64 6.86
CA PRO A 17 14.62 12.57 7.81
C PRO A 17 13.16 12.14 7.65
N TRP A 18 12.83 10.88 7.99
CA TRP A 18 11.48 10.37 7.93
C TRP A 18 11.19 9.41 9.08
N THR A 19 10.11 9.65 9.81
CA THR A 19 9.70 8.81 10.94
C THR A 19 8.32 8.21 10.72
N ILE A 20 8.11 7.02 11.29
CA ILE A 20 6.80 6.37 11.38
C ILE A 20 6.46 6.18 12.85
N SER A 21 5.25 6.63 13.25
CA SER A 21 4.68 6.24 14.53
C SER A 21 3.96 4.91 14.42
N VAL A 22 4.18 4.01 15.38
CA VAL A 22 3.41 2.77 15.55
C VAL A 22 2.76 2.82 16.92
N GLU A 23 1.42 2.84 16.95
CA GLU A 23 0.64 3.19 18.14
C GLU A 23 -0.69 2.44 18.22
N GLY A 24 -1.53 2.82 19.20
CA GLY A 24 -2.85 2.25 19.42
C GLY A 24 -2.81 1.04 20.36
N LEU A 25 -3.47 -0.04 19.98
CA LEU A 25 -3.56 -1.26 20.79
C LEU A 25 -2.27 -2.11 20.69
N VAL A 26 -1.19 -1.58 21.22
CA VAL A 26 0.13 -2.20 21.32
C VAL A 26 0.71 -2.06 22.72
N GLN A 27 1.56 -3.00 23.16
CA GLN A 27 2.27 -2.93 24.44
C GLN A 27 3.41 -1.90 24.38
N LYS A 28 4.09 -1.81 23.24
CA LYS A 28 5.32 -1.02 23.05
C LYS A 28 5.15 -0.04 21.89
N PRO A 29 4.40 1.07 22.09
CA PRO A 29 4.31 2.09 21.04
C PRO A 29 5.70 2.66 20.76
N MET A 30 5.95 3.01 19.50
CA MET A 30 7.25 3.51 19.08
C MET A 30 7.12 4.57 17.99
N VAL A 31 8.13 5.43 17.92
CA VAL A 31 8.42 6.27 16.76
C VAL A 31 9.79 5.85 16.27
N ALA A 32 9.88 5.44 15.04
CA ALA A 32 11.14 4.95 14.46
C ALA A 32 11.49 5.75 13.21
N ASP A 33 12.76 6.09 13.09
CA ASP A 33 13.33 6.58 11.84
C ASP A 33 13.32 5.46 10.79
N VAL A 34 13.09 5.81 9.53
CA VAL A 34 13.00 4.82 8.45
C VAL A 34 14.31 4.06 8.25
N ASP A 35 15.45 4.68 8.51
CA ASP A 35 16.77 4.02 8.39
C ASP A 35 16.98 2.99 9.50
N ASP A 36 16.38 3.19 10.68
CA ASP A 36 16.37 2.19 11.75
C ASP A 36 15.33 1.08 11.49
N LEU A 37 14.21 1.42 10.86
CA LEU A 37 13.26 0.40 10.41
C LEU A 37 13.89 -0.53 9.38
N MET A 38 14.68 -0.03 8.45
CA MET A 38 15.36 -0.84 7.44
C MET A 38 16.31 -1.88 8.03
N LYS A 39 16.81 -1.65 9.26
CA LYS A 39 17.69 -2.58 9.99
C LYS A 39 16.93 -3.64 10.79
N LEU A 40 15.61 -3.54 10.87
CA LEU A 40 14.77 -4.41 11.72
C LEU A 40 14.78 -5.87 11.28
N SER A 41 14.93 -6.12 9.98
CA SER A 41 15.01 -7.46 9.40
C SER A 41 15.85 -7.42 8.12
N ALA A 42 16.30 -8.59 7.67
CA ALA A 42 16.97 -8.72 6.39
C ALA A 42 16.05 -8.27 5.24
N MET A 43 16.57 -7.49 4.31
CA MET A 43 15.86 -7.11 3.10
C MET A 43 15.73 -8.32 2.18
N GLU A 44 14.53 -8.52 1.66
CA GLU A 44 14.19 -9.54 0.69
C GLU A 44 13.72 -8.88 -0.61
N GLU A 45 14.00 -9.48 -1.74
CA GLU A 45 13.34 -9.17 -2.99
C GLU A 45 12.15 -10.11 -3.19
N ARG A 46 10.98 -9.56 -3.41
CA ARG A 46 9.75 -10.32 -3.68
C ARG A 46 9.06 -9.83 -4.94
N VAL A 47 8.92 -10.75 -5.89
CA VAL A 47 8.27 -10.46 -7.17
C VAL A 47 6.77 -10.68 -7.03
N TYR A 48 6.01 -9.57 -6.98
CA TYR A 48 4.56 -9.60 -6.83
C TYR A 48 3.87 -8.99 -8.05
N ARG A 49 2.72 -9.56 -8.41
CA ARG A 49 1.78 -8.93 -9.32
C ARG A 49 0.96 -7.89 -8.54
N MET A 50 1.01 -6.65 -8.95
CA MET A 50 0.10 -5.61 -8.49
C MET A 50 -1.07 -5.49 -9.46
N ARG A 51 -2.30 -5.52 -8.96
CA ARG A 51 -3.53 -5.41 -9.73
C ARG A 51 -4.30 -4.15 -9.31
N CYS A 52 -4.50 -3.23 -10.25
CA CYS A 52 -5.32 -2.05 -10.01
C CYS A 52 -6.80 -2.38 -10.20
N VAL A 53 -7.67 -1.74 -9.41
CA VAL A 53 -9.12 -1.84 -9.56
C VAL A 53 -9.59 -1.38 -10.94
N GLU A 54 -8.85 -0.49 -11.61
CA GLU A 54 -9.13 0.02 -12.96
C GLU A 54 -8.80 -0.97 -14.10
N GLY A 55 -8.49 -2.22 -13.78
CA GLY A 55 -8.33 -3.26 -14.80
C GLY A 55 -6.96 -3.34 -15.45
N TRP A 56 -5.91 -2.89 -14.81
CA TRP A 56 -4.54 -3.12 -15.26
C TRP A 56 -3.68 -3.80 -14.19
N SER A 57 -2.63 -4.45 -14.59
CA SER A 57 -1.68 -5.12 -13.69
C SER A 57 -0.24 -4.98 -14.19
N MET A 58 0.69 -5.10 -13.25
CA MET A 58 2.11 -5.18 -13.54
C MET A 58 2.80 -6.08 -12.52
N VAL A 59 3.91 -6.69 -12.92
CA VAL A 59 4.76 -7.51 -12.06
C VAL A 59 5.96 -6.67 -11.65
N ILE A 60 6.18 -6.57 -10.35
CA ILE A 60 7.19 -5.69 -9.77
C ILE A 60 8.02 -6.47 -8.75
N PRO A 61 9.36 -6.47 -8.86
CA PRO A 61 10.23 -6.93 -7.78
C PRO A 61 10.33 -5.84 -6.72
N TRP A 62 9.76 -6.12 -5.55
CA TRP A 62 9.76 -5.23 -4.39
C TRP A 62 10.88 -5.60 -3.42
N ASN A 63 11.53 -4.61 -2.82
CA ASN A 63 12.54 -4.80 -1.79
C ASN A 63 11.99 -4.35 -0.44
N GLY A 64 11.97 -5.27 0.53
CA GLY A 64 11.42 -5.03 1.86
C GLY A 64 11.44 -6.29 2.72
N PHE A 65 10.63 -6.31 3.76
CA PHE A 65 10.42 -7.49 4.61
C PHE A 65 8.98 -7.55 5.09
N SER A 66 8.56 -8.71 5.63
CA SER A 66 7.21 -8.86 6.15
C SER A 66 6.88 -7.81 7.21
N LEU A 67 5.72 -7.14 7.07
CA LEU A 67 5.21 -6.18 8.04
C LEU A 67 5.13 -6.79 9.47
N SER A 68 4.94 -8.11 9.57
CA SER A 68 4.88 -8.83 10.85
C SER A 68 6.12 -8.62 11.72
N HIS A 69 7.31 -8.39 11.13
CA HIS A 69 8.51 -8.10 11.93
C HIS A 69 8.36 -6.82 12.75
N LEU A 70 7.79 -5.77 12.14
CA LEU A 70 7.50 -4.52 12.86
C LEU A 70 6.37 -4.69 13.86
N LEU A 71 5.29 -5.38 13.49
CA LEU A 71 4.14 -5.59 14.37
C LEU A 71 4.51 -6.45 15.59
N ASN A 72 5.32 -7.49 15.43
CA ASN A 72 5.83 -8.29 16.55
C ASN A 72 6.67 -7.47 17.53
N LYS A 73 7.44 -6.49 17.04
CA LYS A 73 8.27 -5.62 17.88
C LYS A 73 7.44 -4.73 18.80
N VAL A 74 6.27 -4.29 18.35
CA VAL A 74 5.37 -3.43 19.14
C VAL A 74 4.39 -4.22 20.02
N GLU A 75 4.35 -5.55 19.89
CA GLU A 75 3.54 -6.47 20.70
C GLU A 75 2.06 -6.08 20.71
N PRO A 76 1.29 -6.45 19.67
CA PRO A 76 -0.14 -6.15 19.60
C PRO A 76 -0.89 -6.67 20.82
N LEU A 77 -1.80 -5.87 21.39
CA LEU A 77 -2.71 -6.30 22.45
C LEU A 77 -3.70 -7.34 21.89
N ALA A 78 -4.18 -8.24 22.75
CA ALA A 78 -5.18 -9.24 22.38
C ALA A 78 -6.50 -8.64 21.85
N SER A 79 -6.80 -7.38 22.18
CA SER A 79 -7.96 -6.65 21.69
C SER A 79 -7.76 -6.06 20.28
N ALA A 80 -6.53 -6.00 19.77
CA ALA A 80 -6.26 -5.49 18.43
C ALA A 80 -6.83 -6.42 17.35
N LYS A 81 -7.64 -5.88 16.46
CA LYS A 81 -8.28 -6.64 15.37
C LYS A 81 -7.89 -6.14 13.98
N TYR A 82 -7.50 -4.88 13.90
CA TYR A 82 -7.20 -4.17 12.65
C TYR A 82 -5.94 -3.34 12.77
N VAL A 83 -5.35 -3.04 11.63
CA VAL A 83 -4.22 -2.11 11.47
C VAL A 83 -4.63 -1.03 10.49
N GLU A 84 -4.59 0.22 10.92
CA GLU A 84 -4.80 1.42 10.09
C GLU A 84 -3.44 1.96 9.66
N PHE A 85 -3.34 2.36 8.40
CA PHE A 85 -2.18 3.02 7.81
C PHE A 85 -2.56 4.44 7.42
N GLU A 86 -1.71 5.41 7.76
CA GLU A 86 -1.88 6.79 7.35
C GLU A 86 -0.65 7.28 6.60
N THR A 87 -0.89 8.01 5.52
CA THR A 87 0.15 8.52 4.61
C THR A 87 0.47 9.96 4.92
N LEU A 88 1.61 10.45 4.47
CA LEU A 88 1.95 11.86 4.53
C LEU A 88 0.87 12.70 3.84
N ALA A 89 0.54 13.85 4.44
CA ALA A 89 -0.30 14.88 3.86
C ALA A 89 0.34 16.26 4.12
N ASP A 90 1.36 16.59 3.33
CA ASP A 90 2.04 17.89 3.41
C ASP A 90 1.81 18.69 2.12
N PRO A 91 0.94 19.73 2.15
CA PRO A 91 0.62 20.54 0.98
C PRO A 91 1.84 21.26 0.38
N LYS A 92 2.88 21.51 1.16
CA LYS A 92 4.12 22.15 0.68
C LYS A 92 4.93 21.26 -0.26
N GLN A 93 4.85 19.93 -0.03
CA GLN A 93 5.60 18.94 -0.79
C GLN A 93 4.72 18.13 -1.75
N MET A 94 3.40 18.16 -1.54
CA MET A 94 2.41 17.35 -2.26
C MET A 94 1.32 18.23 -2.86
N PRO A 95 1.59 18.96 -3.93
CA PRO A 95 0.62 19.92 -4.52
C PRO A 95 -0.69 19.25 -5.00
N GLY A 96 -0.65 17.93 -5.28
CA GLY A 96 -1.85 17.15 -5.62
C GLY A 96 -2.89 17.03 -4.49
N LEU A 97 -2.55 17.41 -3.24
CA LEU A 97 -3.49 17.44 -2.12
C LEU A 97 -4.60 18.50 -2.27
N SER A 98 -4.43 19.46 -3.18
CA SER A 98 -5.48 20.41 -3.51
C SER A 98 -6.69 19.78 -4.20
N SER A 99 -6.55 18.55 -4.73
CA SER A 99 -7.66 17.78 -5.28
C SER A 99 -8.65 17.39 -4.19
N THR A 100 -9.93 17.67 -4.43
CA THR A 100 -11.05 17.35 -3.52
C THR A 100 -11.61 15.94 -3.70
N ILE A 101 -11.03 15.13 -4.59
CA ILE A 101 -11.52 13.77 -4.90
C ILE A 101 -11.38 12.85 -3.67
N ILE A 102 -10.26 12.96 -2.94
CA ILE A 102 -10.00 12.16 -1.74
C ILE A 102 -9.73 13.10 -0.56
N GLN A 103 -10.30 12.75 0.59
CA GLN A 103 -9.97 13.43 1.84
C GLN A 103 -8.60 12.97 2.34
N TRP A 104 -7.68 13.90 2.52
CA TRP A 104 -6.34 13.67 3.05
C TRP A 104 -6.29 13.82 4.58
N PRO A 105 -5.38 13.16 5.31
CA PRO A 105 -4.40 12.19 4.79
C PRO A 105 -5.07 10.93 4.23
N TYR A 106 -4.41 10.28 3.26
CA TYR A 106 -4.90 9.01 2.75
C TYR A 106 -4.78 7.93 3.83
N ARG A 107 -5.86 7.17 4.02
CA ARG A 107 -5.95 6.11 5.02
C ARG A 107 -6.37 4.80 4.38
N GLU A 108 -5.77 3.73 4.87
CA GLU A 108 -6.10 2.37 4.54
C GLU A 108 -6.10 1.48 5.77
N GLY A 109 -6.74 0.31 5.66
CA GLY A 109 -6.79 -0.66 6.73
C GLY A 109 -6.65 -2.10 6.26
N LEU A 110 -6.14 -2.93 7.15
CA LEU A 110 -6.11 -4.39 7.05
C LEU A 110 -6.65 -5.00 8.33
N ARG A 111 -7.17 -6.23 8.25
CA ARG A 111 -7.32 -7.06 9.45
C ARG A 111 -5.93 -7.35 10.02
N LEU A 112 -5.84 -7.61 11.32
CA LEU A 112 -4.56 -7.90 11.96
C LEU A 112 -3.91 -9.17 11.38
N ASP A 113 -4.69 -10.21 11.09
CA ASP A 113 -4.18 -11.44 10.47
C ASP A 113 -3.66 -11.23 9.04
N GLU A 114 -4.29 -10.32 8.26
CA GLU A 114 -3.80 -9.90 6.94
C GLU A 114 -2.50 -9.08 7.06
N ALA A 115 -2.42 -8.20 8.05
CA ALA A 115 -1.21 -7.42 8.31
C ALA A 115 -0.04 -8.29 8.82
N MET A 116 -0.35 -9.33 9.60
CA MET A 116 0.61 -10.33 10.10
C MET A 116 0.98 -11.38 9.06
N ASN A 117 0.27 -11.45 7.93
CA ASN A 117 0.55 -12.42 6.88
C ASN A 117 1.97 -12.20 6.32
N PRO A 118 2.79 -13.27 6.19
CA PRO A 118 4.17 -13.15 5.69
C PRO A 118 4.29 -12.46 4.32
N LEU A 119 3.22 -12.47 3.49
CA LEU A 119 3.21 -11.83 2.17
C LEU A 119 2.91 -10.33 2.23
N THR A 120 2.39 -9.79 3.33
CA THR A 120 2.23 -8.35 3.53
C THR A 120 3.59 -7.73 3.77
N LEU A 121 4.05 -6.90 2.84
CA LEU A 121 5.40 -6.37 2.82
C LEU A 121 5.44 -4.91 3.30
N LEU A 122 6.34 -4.61 4.23
CA LEU A 122 6.81 -3.25 4.48
C LEU A 122 7.96 -3.01 3.51
N THR A 123 7.78 -2.07 2.57
CA THR A 123 8.59 -1.98 1.36
C THR A 123 9.34 -0.67 1.30
N PHE A 124 10.63 -0.73 0.99
CA PHE A 124 11.56 0.40 0.93
C PHE A 124 12.19 0.59 -0.46
N GLY A 125 12.06 -0.42 -1.34
CA GLY A 125 12.67 -0.40 -2.66
C GLY A 125 11.87 -1.17 -3.70
N LEU A 126 12.26 -1.03 -4.95
CA LEU A 126 11.79 -1.80 -6.10
C LEU A 126 12.90 -1.89 -7.15
N TYR A 127 12.99 -3.03 -7.85
CA TYR A 127 14.03 -3.32 -8.84
C TYR A 127 15.47 -3.17 -8.29
N GLY A 128 15.69 -3.47 -7.00
CA GLY A 128 16.98 -3.33 -6.35
C GLY A 128 17.37 -1.90 -5.96
N GLU A 129 16.52 -0.91 -6.26
CA GLU A 129 16.77 0.52 -6.01
C GLU A 129 15.84 1.05 -4.90
N ILE A 130 16.18 2.19 -4.34
CA ILE A 130 15.32 2.92 -3.39
C ILE A 130 14.00 3.30 -4.08
N LEU A 131 12.89 3.24 -3.35
CA LEU A 131 11.59 3.66 -3.87
C LEU A 131 11.66 5.07 -4.46
N PRO A 132 11.25 5.26 -5.71
CA PRO A 132 10.98 6.60 -6.23
C PRO A 132 9.86 7.28 -5.43
N ASN A 133 9.92 8.59 -5.28
CA ASN A 133 8.94 9.36 -4.49
C ASN A 133 7.49 9.07 -4.91
N GLN A 134 7.21 9.08 -6.23
CA GLN A 134 5.88 8.77 -6.77
C GLN A 134 5.40 7.34 -6.46
N ASN A 135 6.32 6.41 -6.21
CA ASN A 135 6.00 5.02 -5.88
C ASN A 135 5.83 4.77 -4.39
N GLY A 136 5.93 5.82 -3.56
CA GLY A 136 5.63 5.78 -2.15
C GLY A 136 6.85 5.80 -1.24
N ALA A 137 7.96 6.42 -1.68
CA ALA A 137 9.12 6.65 -0.84
C ALA A 137 8.76 7.39 0.47
N PRO A 138 9.53 7.19 1.53
CA PRO A 138 10.63 6.23 1.66
C PRO A 138 10.15 4.82 2.02
N VAL A 139 8.86 4.66 2.39
CA VAL A 139 8.31 3.39 2.85
C VAL A 139 6.83 3.29 2.53
N ARG A 140 6.40 2.10 2.09
CA ARG A 140 5.02 1.79 1.74
C ARG A 140 4.63 0.36 2.15
N ILE A 141 3.33 0.06 2.12
CA ILE A 141 2.82 -1.30 2.19
C ILE A 141 2.63 -1.87 0.78
N VAL A 142 2.86 -3.18 0.63
CA VAL A 142 2.46 -3.97 -0.54
C VAL A 142 1.72 -5.21 -0.09
N VAL A 143 0.48 -5.40 -0.60
CA VAL A 143 -0.40 -6.52 -0.27
C VAL A 143 -0.80 -7.20 -1.57
N PRO A 144 -0.17 -8.32 -1.97
CA PRO A 144 -0.26 -8.84 -3.33
C PRO A 144 -1.63 -9.39 -3.74
N TRP A 145 -2.46 -9.81 -2.79
CA TRP A 145 -3.80 -10.34 -3.08
C TRP A 145 -4.92 -9.29 -3.06
N LYS A 146 -4.60 -8.05 -2.70
CA LYS A 146 -5.57 -6.94 -2.68
C LYS A 146 -5.36 -6.02 -3.88
N TYR A 147 -6.41 -5.29 -4.24
CA TYR A 147 -6.28 -4.22 -5.23
C TYR A 147 -5.25 -3.18 -4.77
N GLY A 148 -4.51 -2.62 -5.73
CA GLY A 148 -3.34 -1.78 -5.46
C GLY A 148 -3.59 -0.56 -4.55
N PHE A 149 -4.82 -0.03 -4.51
CA PHE A 149 -5.15 1.10 -3.63
C PHE A 149 -5.07 0.74 -2.14
N LYS A 150 -5.16 -0.55 -1.77
CA LYS A 150 -4.94 -1.02 -0.40
C LYS A 150 -3.48 -0.90 0.07
N SER A 151 -2.56 -0.70 -0.85
CA SER A 151 -1.12 -0.60 -0.59
C SER A 151 -0.70 0.84 -0.36
N ALA A 152 -0.99 1.38 0.83
CA ALA A 152 -0.73 2.77 1.22
C ALA A 152 0.76 3.17 1.03
N LYS A 153 1.00 4.38 0.52
CA LYS A 153 2.32 4.92 0.14
C LYS A 153 2.78 6.00 1.11
N SER A 154 4.11 6.19 1.25
CA SER A 154 4.70 7.28 2.05
C SER A 154 4.11 7.33 3.47
N LEU A 155 4.25 6.20 4.18
CA LEU A 155 3.66 5.99 5.49
C LEU A 155 4.27 6.89 6.56
N VAL A 156 3.42 7.46 7.40
CA VAL A 156 3.83 8.23 8.59
C VAL A 156 3.26 7.66 9.89
N ARG A 157 2.18 6.85 9.81
CA ARG A 157 1.56 6.25 10.97
C ARG A 157 0.99 4.87 10.68
N ILE A 158 1.18 3.96 11.64
CA ILE A 158 0.57 2.63 11.71
C ILE A 158 -0.14 2.55 13.06
N LYS A 159 -1.47 2.34 13.06
CA LYS A 159 -2.26 2.30 14.29
C LYS A 159 -3.02 0.99 14.40
N LEU A 160 -2.81 0.27 15.51
CA LEU A 160 -3.60 -0.92 15.82
C LEU A 160 -4.89 -0.54 16.55
N THR A 161 -6.02 -1.14 16.17
CA THR A 161 -7.34 -0.80 16.67
C THR A 161 -8.25 -2.03 16.76
N ASP A 162 -9.27 -1.96 17.61
CA ASP A 162 -10.35 -2.96 17.73
C ASP A 162 -11.51 -2.71 16.75
N LYS A 163 -11.56 -1.52 16.15
CA LYS A 163 -12.60 -1.09 15.20
C LYS A 163 -12.07 -1.12 13.77
N GLU A 164 -12.92 -1.57 12.84
CA GLU A 164 -12.59 -1.56 11.41
C GLU A 164 -12.34 -0.13 10.93
N PRO A 165 -11.15 0.17 10.36
CA PRO A 165 -10.84 1.47 9.82
C PRO A 165 -11.68 1.79 8.58
N ILE A 166 -12.16 3.03 8.48
CA ILE A 166 -12.80 3.51 7.25
C ILE A 166 -11.72 4.08 6.35
N SER A 167 -11.44 3.40 5.23
CA SER A 167 -10.43 3.83 4.26
C SER A 167 -10.87 5.09 3.51
N SER A 168 -9.90 5.78 2.89
CA SER A 168 -10.18 6.99 2.10
C SER A 168 -11.15 6.71 0.95
N TRP A 169 -10.99 5.57 0.24
CA TRP A 169 -11.91 5.20 -0.83
C TRP A 169 -13.29 4.78 -0.33
N MET A 170 -13.40 4.06 0.79
CA MET A 170 -14.69 3.75 1.40
C MET A 170 -15.45 5.02 1.79
N ARG A 171 -14.74 6.06 2.22
CA ARG A 171 -15.35 7.36 2.56
C ARG A 171 -15.78 8.13 1.31
N THR A 172 -14.97 8.08 0.26
CA THR A 172 -15.19 8.83 -0.97
C THR A 172 -16.29 8.21 -1.84
N ALA A 173 -16.28 6.89 -1.96
CA ALA A 173 -17.23 6.16 -2.81
C ALA A 173 -17.68 4.84 -2.13
N PRO A 174 -18.49 4.93 -1.07
CA PRO A 174 -18.87 3.78 -0.23
C PRO A 174 -19.67 2.69 -0.97
N MET A 175 -20.31 3.05 -2.08
CA MET A 175 -21.03 2.10 -2.93
C MET A 175 -20.11 1.31 -3.88
N GLU A 176 -18.85 1.71 -4.01
CA GLU A 176 -17.89 1.12 -4.95
C GLU A 176 -16.75 0.38 -4.25
N TYR A 177 -16.36 0.81 -3.05
CA TYR A 177 -15.16 0.32 -2.35
C TYR A 177 -15.51 -0.21 -0.96
N GLY A 178 -15.16 -1.48 -0.74
CA GLY A 178 -15.30 -2.13 0.56
C GLY A 178 -13.95 -2.28 1.28
N PHE A 179 -14.00 -2.68 2.55
CA PHE A 179 -12.81 -2.83 3.39
C PHE A 179 -11.83 -3.89 2.86
N TYR A 180 -12.31 -5.06 2.48
CA TYR A 180 -11.42 -6.18 2.07
C TYR A 180 -10.72 -5.92 0.76
N SER A 181 -11.47 -5.59 -0.28
CA SER A 181 -10.97 -5.26 -1.62
C SER A 181 -9.92 -6.25 -2.16
N ASN A 182 -10.19 -7.55 -1.97
CA ASN A 182 -9.38 -8.61 -2.53
C ASN A 182 -9.60 -8.69 -4.05
N VAL A 183 -8.55 -9.00 -4.79
CA VAL A 183 -8.65 -9.23 -6.24
C VAL A 183 -9.51 -10.47 -6.48
N ASN A 184 -10.69 -10.27 -7.07
CA ASN A 184 -11.62 -11.34 -7.40
C ASN A 184 -12.24 -11.11 -8.79
N PRO A 185 -11.93 -11.94 -9.79
CA PRO A 185 -12.46 -11.80 -11.15
C PRO A 185 -13.98 -12.02 -11.24
N ASN A 186 -14.57 -12.68 -10.25
CA ASN A 186 -16.00 -12.97 -10.20
C ASN A 186 -16.83 -11.89 -9.51
N VAL A 187 -16.17 -10.88 -8.94
CA VAL A 187 -16.83 -9.73 -8.30
C VAL A 187 -16.50 -8.48 -9.10
N ALA A 188 -17.48 -7.98 -9.85
CA ALA A 188 -17.32 -6.79 -10.66
C ALA A 188 -17.25 -5.52 -9.80
N HIS A 189 -16.55 -4.50 -10.28
CA HIS A 189 -16.76 -3.14 -9.82
C HIS A 189 -18.14 -2.66 -10.33
N PRO A 190 -18.88 -1.82 -9.61
CA PRO A 190 -20.21 -1.36 -10.06
C PRO A 190 -20.25 -0.79 -11.48
N ARG A 191 -19.16 -0.24 -11.96
CA ARG A 191 -19.06 0.42 -13.28
C ARG A 191 -18.32 -0.40 -14.35
N TRP A 192 -17.58 -1.45 -13.99
CA TRP A 192 -16.83 -2.30 -14.94
C TRP A 192 -16.57 -3.70 -14.41
N SER A 193 -16.26 -4.61 -15.33
CA SER A 193 -15.89 -6.00 -15.00
C SER A 193 -14.46 -6.09 -14.48
N GLN A 194 -14.25 -7.02 -13.54
CA GLN A 194 -12.92 -7.38 -13.04
C GLN A 194 -12.41 -8.72 -13.61
N SER A 195 -13.18 -9.35 -14.51
CA SER A 195 -12.82 -10.65 -15.08
C SER A 195 -11.61 -10.63 -16.02
N THR A 196 -11.26 -9.45 -16.52
CA THR A 196 -10.12 -9.25 -17.41
C THR A 196 -9.23 -8.11 -16.92
N GLU A 197 -7.96 -8.17 -17.27
CA GLU A 197 -6.99 -7.13 -16.95
C GLU A 197 -6.05 -6.86 -18.13
N ARG A 198 -5.48 -5.67 -18.16
CA ARG A 198 -4.41 -5.29 -19.10
C ARG A 198 -3.08 -5.35 -18.36
N ARG A 199 -2.18 -6.22 -18.79
CA ARG A 199 -0.82 -6.28 -18.24
C ARG A 199 0.04 -5.17 -18.86
N ILE A 200 0.72 -4.42 -18.00
CA ILE A 200 1.73 -3.44 -18.38
C ILE A 200 3.09 -4.14 -18.23
N ASP A 201 3.76 -4.40 -19.36
CA ASP A 201 5.03 -5.14 -19.40
C ASP A 201 6.22 -4.31 -19.91
N GLY A 202 6.04 -2.99 -20.01
CA GLY A 202 7.07 -2.06 -20.49
C GLY A 202 7.27 -2.05 -22.00
N ARG A 203 6.78 -3.06 -22.74
CA ARG A 203 6.90 -3.18 -24.20
C ARG A 203 5.68 -2.66 -24.95
N ASN A 204 4.52 -2.64 -24.28
CA ASN A 204 3.27 -2.17 -24.88
C ASN A 204 2.29 -1.69 -23.80
N ILE A 205 2.08 -0.40 -23.71
CA ILE A 205 1.05 0.21 -22.84
C ILE A 205 -0.36 -0.27 -23.24
N PHE A 206 -0.51 -0.84 -24.45
CA PHE A 206 -1.75 -1.34 -25.04
C PHE A 206 -1.79 -2.88 -25.15
N SER A 207 -1.12 -3.60 -24.26
CA SER A 207 -1.18 -5.08 -24.26
C SER A 207 -2.63 -5.57 -24.24
N ALA A 208 -2.88 -6.70 -24.91
CA ALA A 208 -4.19 -7.34 -24.97
C ALA A 208 -4.74 -7.60 -23.56
N LYS A 209 -6.06 -7.48 -23.39
CA LYS A 209 -6.73 -7.90 -22.15
C LYS A 209 -6.54 -9.40 -21.96
N ILE A 210 -6.09 -9.80 -20.80
CA ILE A 210 -6.00 -11.19 -20.38
C ILE A 210 -7.03 -11.47 -19.28
N LYS A 211 -7.37 -12.73 -19.06
CA LYS A 211 -8.22 -13.09 -17.92
C LYS A 211 -7.50 -12.74 -16.62
N THR A 212 -8.24 -12.16 -15.68
CA THR A 212 -7.73 -11.91 -14.33
C THR A 212 -7.49 -13.27 -13.65
N GLU A 213 -6.27 -13.52 -13.24
CA GLU A 213 -5.89 -14.71 -12.49
C GLU A 213 -5.78 -14.35 -11.01
N ILE A 214 -6.35 -15.22 -10.17
CA ILE A 214 -6.08 -15.21 -8.74
C ILE A 214 -4.81 -16.02 -8.54
N ASP A 215 -3.77 -15.41 -7.97
CA ASP A 215 -2.61 -16.17 -7.53
C ASP A 215 -3.03 -17.09 -6.37
N ARG A 216 -3.29 -18.36 -6.71
CA ARG A 216 -3.73 -19.37 -5.73
C ARG A 216 -2.70 -19.63 -4.63
N LYS A 217 -1.44 -19.28 -4.85
CA LYS A 217 -0.40 -19.41 -3.81
C LYS A 217 -0.52 -18.32 -2.76
N SER A 218 -1.00 -17.14 -3.13
CA SER A 218 -1.23 -16.02 -2.21
C SER A 218 -2.59 -16.06 -1.50
N THR A 219 -3.51 -16.96 -1.92
CA THR A 219 -4.85 -17.07 -1.36
C THR A 219 -5.04 -18.22 -0.37
N ARG A 220 -4.02 -19.05 -0.17
CA ARG A 220 -4.04 -20.05 0.93
C ARG A 220 -3.60 -19.37 2.23
N LEU A 221 -4.57 -18.90 2.97
CA LEU A 221 -4.50 -18.67 4.41
C LEU A 221 -4.83 -19.98 5.13
#